data_f017198f8bcd4fe765e8424a1e625649
#
_entry.id   f017198f8bcd4fe765e8424a1e625649
#
_cell.length_a   1.000
_cell.length_b   1.000
_cell.length_c   1.000
_cell.angle_alpha   90.00
_cell.angle_beta   90.00
_cell.angle_gamma   90.00
#
_symmetry.space_group_name_H-M   'P 1'
#
loop_
_entity.id
_entity.type
_entity.pdbx_description
1 polymer ?
#
loop_
_entity_poly.entity_id
_entity_poly.type
_entity_poly.pdbx_seq_one_letter_code
_entity_poly.pdbx_strand_id
1 'polypeptide(L)'
;MSDSMKADFCITHFFNPVRFMRLLEIVETPTMNKDKMSGLRDFCKNELGKGIVNCNDTPGFIGNRIGVYAMQVAMYEALERGLPVEIADALFGRPLGIPKTGVFGLYDLIGIDLMKDVLASFKKELQEDDPFMDVVKPHPLVEQLLDKGYNGNKGPGGFYQTTIVEGD
;
A
#
# COMPACT_ATOMS: atom_id res chain seq x y z
N MET A 1 21.90 19.08 -2.60
CA MET A 1 22.71 17.93 -2.12
C MET A 1 24.05 18.00 -2.82
N SER A 2 25.19 17.90 -2.09
CA SER A 2 26.53 17.86 -2.70
C SER A 2 26.74 16.54 -3.47
N ASP A 3 27.71 16.52 -4.39
CA ASP A 3 27.96 15.28 -5.17
C ASP A 3 28.45 14.12 -4.30
N SER A 4 29.18 14.42 -3.23
CA SER A 4 29.57 13.45 -2.21
C SER A 4 28.33 12.85 -1.52
N MET A 5 27.33 13.65 -1.16
CA MET A 5 26.09 13.16 -0.56
C MET A 5 25.26 12.34 -1.54
N LYS A 6 25.22 12.72 -2.82
CA LYS A 6 24.50 11.95 -3.85
C LYS A 6 25.09 10.54 -4.02
N ALA A 7 26.41 10.41 -3.89
CA ALA A 7 27.10 9.12 -3.98
C ALA A 7 26.81 8.19 -2.77
N ASP A 8 26.28 8.74 -1.70
CA ASP A 8 25.96 8.02 -0.46
C ASP A 8 24.46 7.97 -0.16
N PHE A 9 23.61 8.30 -1.14
CA PHE A 9 22.18 8.40 -0.96
C PHE A 9 21.43 7.36 -1.79
N CYS A 10 20.53 6.62 -1.15
CA CYS A 10 19.54 5.76 -1.79
C CYS A 10 18.21 5.83 -1.02
N ILE A 11 17.16 5.32 -1.63
CA ILE A 11 15.88 5.13 -0.93
C ILE A 11 15.73 3.65 -0.59
N THR A 12 15.30 3.37 0.64
CA THR A 12 14.90 2.04 1.08
C THR A 12 13.46 2.11 1.58
N HIS A 13 12.57 1.34 0.95
CA HIS A 13 11.16 1.30 1.31
C HIS A 13 10.81 -0.06 1.91
N PHE A 14 10.53 -0.06 3.21
CA PHE A 14 10.10 -1.23 3.97
C PHE A 14 8.58 -1.30 4.04
N PHE A 15 8.05 -2.52 4.00
CA PHE A 15 6.62 -2.76 4.18
C PHE A 15 6.30 -3.07 5.64
N ASN A 16 5.21 -2.51 6.15
CA ASN A 16 4.76 -2.73 7.51
C ASN A 16 3.93 -4.03 7.64
N PRO A 17 4.09 -4.77 8.72
CA PRO A 17 5.05 -4.59 9.83
C PRO A 17 6.47 -5.02 9.40
N VAL A 18 7.43 -4.11 9.54
CA VAL A 18 8.80 -4.28 9.02
C VAL A 18 9.45 -5.61 9.44
N ARG A 19 9.19 -6.05 10.66
CA ARG A 19 9.76 -7.31 11.20
C ARG A 19 9.32 -8.55 10.41
N PHE A 20 8.10 -8.56 9.89
CA PHE A 20 7.50 -9.74 9.26
C PHE A 20 7.49 -9.67 7.73
N MET A 21 7.40 -8.46 7.19
CA MET A 21 7.37 -8.26 5.75
C MET A 21 8.77 -8.40 5.15
N ARG A 22 8.92 -9.34 4.22
CA ARG A 22 10.22 -9.63 3.61
C ARG A 22 10.59 -8.67 2.49
N LEU A 23 9.62 -8.07 1.82
CA LEU A 23 9.86 -7.17 0.70
C LEU A 23 10.58 -5.90 1.17
N LEU A 24 11.66 -5.56 0.47
CA LEU A 24 12.40 -4.31 0.59
C LEU A 24 12.65 -3.76 -0.80
N GLU A 25 12.09 -2.61 -1.11
CA GLU A 25 12.34 -1.90 -2.34
C GLU A 25 13.53 -0.96 -2.16
N ILE A 26 14.43 -0.95 -3.14
CA ILE A 26 15.60 -0.06 -3.15
C ILE A 26 15.61 0.74 -4.45
N VAL A 27 15.74 2.06 -4.32
CA VAL A 27 15.98 2.98 -5.44
C VAL A 27 17.41 3.50 -5.34
N GLU A 28 18.20 3.22 -6.34
CA GLU A 28 19.58 3.71 -6.47
C GLU A 28 19.61 4.98 -7.31
N THR A 29 20.42 5.95 -6.88
CA THR A 29 20.75 7.08 -7.73
C THR A 29 21.83 6.68 -8.77
N PRO A 30 21.90 7.32 -9.95
CA PRO A 30 22.92 7.04 -10.94
C PRO A 30 24.36 7.23 -10.43
N THR A 31 24.53 8.05 -9.41
CA THR A 31 25.81 8.40 -8.80
C THR A 31 26.15 7.59 -7.56
N MET A 32 25.28 6.65 -7.15
CA MET A 32 25.48 5.84 -5.94
C MET A 32 26.78 5.04 -5.99
N ASN A 33 27.53 5.08 -4.88
CA ASN A 33 28.73 4.27 -4.71
C ASN A 33 28.39 2.79 -4.68
N LYS A 34 28.94 2.03 -5.64
CA LYS A 34 28.60 0.62 -5.85
C LYS A 34 29.02 -0.29 -4.70
N ASP A 35 30.18 -0.02 -4.06
CA ASP A 35 30.66 -0.84 -2.95
C ASP A 35 29.77 -0.64 -1.71
N LYS A 36 29.38 0.59 -1.42
CA LYS A 36 28.45 0.91 -0.33
C LYS A 36 27.08 0.29 -0.57
N MET A 37 26.59 0.34 -1.81
CA MET A 37 25.32 -0.27 -2.17
C MET A 37 25.38 -1.80 -2.03
N SER A 38 26.45 -2.45 -2.46
CA SER A 38 26.64 -3.89 -2.28
C SER A 38 26.62 -4.25 -0.78
N GLY A 39 27.37 -3.53 0.05
CA GLY A 39 27.37 -3.74 1.50
C GLY A 39 25.98 -3.57 2.14
N LEU A 40 25.21 -2.55 1.72
CA LEU A 40 23.84 -2.34 2.19
C LEU A 40 22.92 -3.51 1.80
N ARG A 41 23.02 -3.98 0.55
CA ARG A 41 22.25 -5.13 0.08
C ARG A 41 22.58 -6.40 0.84
N ASP A 42 23.85 -6.68 1.03
CA ASP A 42 24.31 -7.84 1.77
C ASP A 42 23.80 -7.82 3.21
N PHE A 43 23.87 -6.66 3.87
CA PHE A 43 23.29 -6.47 5.20
C PHE A 43 21.77 -6.70 5.21
N CYS A 44 21.05 -6.06 4.32
CA CYS A 44 19.58 -6.21 4.27
C CYS A 44 19.14 -7.65 3.96
N LYS A 45 19.88 -8.36 3.10
CA LYS A 45 19.58 -9.73 2.73
C LYS A 45 19.97 -10.73 3.82
N ASN A 46 21.19 -10.64 4.34
CA ASN A 46 21.76 -11.66 5.20
C ASN A 46 21.42 -11.44 6.69
N GLU A 47 21.45 -10.18 7.15
CA GLU A 47 21.19 -9.87 8.57
C GLU A 47 19.69 -9.56 8.82
N LEU A 48 19.02 -8.87 7.89
CA LEU A 48 17.60 -8.53 8.04
C LEU A 48 16.65 -9.52 7.37
N GLY A 49 17.14 -10.49 6.60
CA GLY A 49 16.34 -11.50 5.92
C GLY A 49 15.39 -10.94 4.85
N LYS A 50 15.73 -9.79 4.24
CA LYS A 50 14.90 -9.13 3.24
C LYS A 50 15.05 -9.70 1.85
N GLY A 51 13.94 -9.74 1.11
CA GLY A 51 13.92 -9.93 -0.33
C GLY A 51 14.01 -8.57 -1.02
N ILE A 52 15.13 -8.29 -1.67
CA ILE A 52 15.41 -6.98 -2.25
C ILE A 52 14.90 -6.91 -3.68
N VAL A 53 14.19 -5.84 -4.00
CA VAL A 53 13.74 -5.51 -5.36
C VAL A 53 14.25 -4.12 -5.72
N ASN A 54 14.83 -4.00 -6.92
CA ASN A 54 15.26 -2.70 -7.44
C ASN A 54 14.08 -1.99 -8.07
N CYS A 55 13.90 -0.75 -7.69
CA CYS A 55 12.84 0.11 -8.21
C CYS A 55 13.41 1.35 -8.88
N ASN A 56 12.66 1.91 -9.80
CA ASN A 56 12.86 3.27 -10.28
C ASN A 56 12.25 4.25 -9.27
N ASP A 57 12.74 5.49 -9.30
CA ASP A 57 12.15 6.61 -8.55
C ASP A 57 10.86 7.07 -9.23
N THR A 58 9.80 6.30 -9.02
CA THR A 58 8.46 6.53 -9.58
C THR A 58 7.41 6.50 -8.46
N PRO A 59 6.28 7.21 -8.61
CA PRO A 59 5.24 7.26 -7.59
C PRO A 59 4.77 5.87 -7.16
N GLY A 60 4.85 5.59 -5.86
CA GLY A 60 4.46 4.32 -5.26
C GLY A 60 5.40 3.14 -5.52
N PHE A 61 6.54 3.37 -6.16
CA PHE A 61 7.50 2.33 -6.56
C PHE A 61 6.82 1.15 -7.28
N ILE A 62 7.08 -0.09 -6.89
CA ILE A 62 6.44 -1.29 -7.46
C ILE A 62 5.33 -1.80 -6.56
N GLY A 63 5.63 -2.01 -5.28
CA GLY A 63 4.73 -2.72 -4.37
C GLY A 63 3.45 -1.94 -4.05
N ASN A 64 3.57 -0.66 -3.69
CA ASN A 64 2.39 0.17 -3.45
C ASN A 64 1.60 0.38 -4.73
N ARG A 65 2.28 0.56 -5.87
CA ARG A 65 1.61 0.77 -7.14
C ARG A 65 0.75 -0.43 -7.55
N ILE A 66 1.31 -1.64 -7.51
CA ILE A 66 0.57 -2.87 -7.82
C ILE A 66 -0.49 -3.15 -6.76
N GLY A 67 -0.13 -3.01 -5.48
CA GLY A 67 -1.02 -3.32 -4.37
C GLY A 67 -2.24 -2.41 -4.34
N VAL A 68 -2.05 -1.10 -4.43
CA VAL A 68 -3.16 -0.13 -4.43
C VAL A 68 -4.03 -0.27 -5.68
N TYR A 69 -3.42 -0.52 -6.86
CA TYR A 69 -4.17 -0.80 -8.08
C TYR A 69 -5.10 -2.01 -7.90
N ALA A 70 -4.55 -3.13 -7.43
CA ALA A 70 -5.31 -4.36 -7.21
C ALA A 70 -6.43 -4.16 -6.17
N MET A 71 -6.15 -3.43 -5.09
CA MET A 71 -7.16 -3.09 -4.07
C MET A 71 -8.29 -2.24 -4.65
N GLN A 72 -7.96 -1.24 -5.44
CA GLN A 72 -8.96 -0.38 -6.08
C GLN A 72 -9.86 -1.15 -7.03
N VAL A 73 -9.28 -1.95 -7.93
CA VAL A 73 -10.05 -2.81 -8.84
C VAL A 73 -10.98 -3.74 -8.06
N ALA A 74 -10.44 -4.43 -7.04
CA ALA A 74 -11.23 -5.38 -6.25
C ALA A 74 -12.36 -4.68 -5.47
N MET A 75 -12.11 -3.52 -4.89
CA MET A 75 -13.13 -2.73 -4.19
C MET A 75 -14.25 -2.31 -5.16
N TYR A 76 -13.90 -1.72 -6.30
CA TYR A 76 -14.89 -1.28 -7.28
C TYR A 76 -15.73 -2.45 -7.80
N GLU A 77 -15.08 -3.53 -8.23
CA GLU A 77 -15.80 -4.71 -8.74
C GLU A 77 -16.74 -5.31 -7.70
N ALA A 78 -16.34 -5.34 -6.43
CA ALA A 78 -17.19 -5.84 -5.36
C ALA A 78 -18.40 -4.93 -5.14
N LEU A 79 -18.19 -3.62 -5.03
CA LEU A 79 -19.26 -2.66 -4.75
C LEU A 79 -20.23 -2.51 -5.92
N GLU A 80 -19.74 -2.43 -7.16
CA GLU A 80 -20.58 -2.35 -8.37
C GLU A 80 -21.44 -3.60 -8.57
N ARG A 81 -20.96 -4.76 -8.13
CA ARG A 81 -21.73 -6.02 -8.20
C ARG A 81 -22.59 -6.26 -6.97
N GLY A 82 -22.61 -5.36 -6.01
CA GLY A 82 -23.39 -5.50 -4.77
C GLY A 82 -22.92 -6.66 -3.89
N LEU A 83 -21.65 -7.06 -3.96
CA LEU A 83 -21.11 -8.09 -3.10
C LEU A 83 -20.96 -7.55 -1.65
N PRO A 84 -21.41 -8.30 -0.64
CA PRO A 84 -21.09 -7.98 0.74
C PRO A 84 -19.57 -7.91 0.96
N VAL A 85 -19.12 -6.96 1.77
CA VAL A 85 -17.68 -6.71 2.00
C VAL A 85 -16.98 -7.94 2.57
N GLU A 86 -17.65 -8.72 3.41
CA GLU A 86 -17.13 -9.96 4.01
C GLU A 86 -16.90 -11.05 2.96
N ILE A 87 -17.78 -11.13 1.97
CA ILE A 87 -17.64 -12.09 0.86
C ILE A 87 -16.50 -11.67 -0.06
N ALA A 88 -16.41 -10.38 -0.37
CA ALA A 88 -15.32 -9.84 -1.16
C ALA A 88 -13.95 -10.09 -0.50
N ASP A 89 -13.82 -9.84 0.81
CA ASP A 89 -12.60 -10.09 1.57
C ASP A 89 -12.28 -11.59 1.69
N ALA A 90 -13.28 -12.44 1.79
CA ALA A 90 -13.06 -13.88 1.77
C ALA A 90 -12.51 -14.37 0.43
N LEU A 91 -12.96 -13.79 -0.69
CA LEU A 91 -12.47 -14.10 -2.03
C LEU A 91 -11.07 -13.52 -2.29
N PHE A 92 -10.88 -12.24 -1.96
CA PHE A 92 -9.63 -11.50 -2.14
C PHE A 92 -8.68 -11.59 -0.93
N GLY A 93 -8.68 -12.72 -0.24
CA GLY A 93 -7.84 -12.97 0.91
C GLY A 93 -6.93 -14.17 0.71
N ARG A 94 -6.95 -15.07 1.69
CA ARG A 94 -6.10 -16.28 1.71
C ARG A 94 -6.14 -17.15 0.44
N PRO A 95 -7.28 -17.33 -0.25
CA PRO A 95 -7.32 -18.14 -1.46
C PRO A 95 -6.41 -17.63 -2.58
N LEU A 96 -6.17 -16.33 -2.62
CA LEU A 96 -5.28 -15.68 -3.61
C LEU A 96 -3.86 -15.45 -3.08
N GLY A 97 -3.51 -15.98 -1.89
CA GLY A 97 -2.22 -15.71 -1.27
C GLY A 97 -2.08 -14.29 -0.68
N ILE A 98 -3.17 -13.56 -0.58
CA ILE A 98 -3.25 -12.23 0.02
C ILE A 98 -3.49 -12.37 1.54
N PRO A 99 -3.06 -11.43 2.38
CA PRO A 99 -3.35 -11.46 3.80
C PRO A 99 -4.84 -11.63 4.12
N LYS A 100 -5.15 -12.26 5.25
CA LYS A 100 -6.52 -12.57 5.68
C LYS A 100 -7.44 -11.34 5.83
N THR A 101 -6.88 -10.15 5.88
CA THR A 101 -7.63 -8.90 5.94
C THR A 101 -8.50 -8.68 4.70
N GLY A 102 -8.15 -9.30 3.58
CA GLY A 102 -8.79 -8.98 2.31
C GLY A 102 -8.51 -7.54 1.87
N VAL A 103 -9.43 -6.99 1.10
CA VAL A 103 -9.35 -5.62 0.55
C VAL A 103 -9.94 -4.60 1.53
N PHE A 104 -11.19 -4.78 1.94
CA PHE A 104 -11.91 -3.83 2.80
C PHE A 104 -11.32 -3.76 4.20
N GLY A 105 -10.99 -4.92 4.79
CA GLY A 105 -10.28 -4.95 6.06
C GLY A 105 -8.88 -4.33 6.00
N LEU A 106 -8.23 -4.35 4.83
CA LEU A 106 -6.95 -3.68 4.64
C LEU A 106 -7.11 -2.15 4.52
N TYR A 107 -8.19 -1.67 3.87
CA TYR A 107 -8.56 -0.26 3.89
C TYR A 107 -8.79 0.25 5.32
N ASP A 108 -9.53 -0.50 6.13
CA ASP A 108 -9.77 -0.16 7.53
C ASP A 108 -8.48 -0.16 8.37
N LEU A 109 -7.57 -1.08 8.09
CA LEU A 109 -6.27 -1.16 8.78
C LEU A 109 -5.35 0.01 8.43
N ILE A 110 -5.27 0.38 7.16
CA ILE A 110 -4.45 1.51 6.67
C ILE A 110 -5.07 2.84 7.10
N GLY A 111 -6.36 2.95 6.98
CA GLY A 111 -7.18 4.14 7.14
C GLY A 111 -7.72 4.63 5.81
N ILE A 112 -9.03 4.79 5.73
CA ILE A 112 -9.74 5.20 4.50
C ILE A 112 -9.30 6.60 4.07
N ASP A 113 -9.06 7.50 5.03
CA ASP A 113 -8.51 8.84 4.85
C ASP A 113 -7.12 8.79 4.17
N LEU A 114 -6.22 7.97 4.71
CA LEU A 114 -4.87 7.84 4.16
C LEU A 114 -4.91 7.25 2.74
N MET A 115 -5.79 6.29 2.49
CA MET A 115 -5.94 5.73 1.13
C MET A 115 -6.44 6.78 0.14
N LYS A 116 -7.36 7.68 0.55
CA LYS A 116 -7.79 8.81 -0.27
C LYS A 116 -6.61 9.72 -0.63
N ASP A 117 -5.75 10.04 0.34
CA ASP A 117 -4.57 10.88 0.13
C ASP A 117 -3.55 10.21 -0.80
N VAL A 118 -3.33 8.91 -0.65
CA VAL A 118 -2.45 8.12 -1.53
C VAL A 118 -2.97 8.16 -2.98
N LEU A 119 -4.27 7.97 -3.18
CA LEU A 119 -4.88 8.02 -4.51
C LEU A 119 -4.80 9.43 -5.12
N ALA A 120 -5.01 10.48 -4.31
CA ALA A 120 -4.85 11.86 -4.75
C ALA A 120 -3.41 12.17 -5.17
N SER A 121 -2.42 11.65 -4.44
CA SER A 121 -1.00 11.76 -4.81
C SER A 121 -0.72 11.07 -6.13
N PHE A 122 -1.16 9.84 -6.33
CA PHE A 122 -1.00 9.14 -7.60
C PHE A 122 -1.65 9.87 -8.76
N LYS A 123 -2.87 10.37 -8.57
CA LYS A 123 -3.58 11.15 -9.58
C LYS A 123 -2.81 12.39 -10.02
N LYS A 124 -2.09 13.03 -9.09
CA LYS A 124 -1.30 14.25 -9.35
C LYS A 124 0.05 13.94 -10.02
N GLU A 125 0.66 12.81 -9.69
CA GLU A 125 2.06 12.52 -10.02
C GLU A 125 2.23 11.59 -11.23
N LEU A 126 1.20 10.78 -11.54
CA LEU A 126 1.21 9.89 -12.69
C LEU A 126 0.78 10.61 -13.97
N GLN A 127 1.18 10.07 -15.11
CA GLN A 127 0.77 10.57 -16.42
C GLN A 127 -0.71 10.26 -16.67
N GLU A 128 -1.37 11.08 -17.48
CA GLU A 128 -2.82 10.97 -17.74
C GLU A 128 -3.20 9.65 -18.46
N ASP A 129 -2.29 9.08 -19.24
CA ASP A 129 -2.46 7.82 -19.95
C ASP A 129 -2.07 6.57 -19.12
N ASP A 130 -1.66 6.78 -17.85
CA ASP A 130 -1.33 5.67 -16.98
C ASP A 130 -2.58 4.84 -16.63
N PRO A 131 -2.53 3.49 -16.76
CA PRO A 131 -3.67 2.63 -16.44
C PRO A 131 -4.21 2.82 -15.01
N PHE A 132 -3.40 3.34 -14.09
CA PHE A 132 -3.83 3.64 -12.74
C PHE A 132 -4.93 4.70 -12.69
N MET A 133 -5.00 5.59 -13.69
CA MET A 133 -6.02 6.63 -13.77
C MET A 133 -7.43 6.07 -13.91
N ASP A 134 -7.59 4.86 -14.45
CA ASP A 134 -8.89 4.19 -14.56
C ASP A 134 -9.48 3.81 -13.21
N VAL A 135 -8.63 3.61 -12.19
CA VAL A 135 -9.02 3.17 -10.85
C VAL A 135 -8.97 4.28 -9.79
N VAL A 136 -8.41 5.45 -10.11
CA VAL A 136 -8.40 6.63 -9.22
C VAL A 136 -9.72 7.38 -9.34
N LYS A 137 -10.81 6.76 -8.93
CA LYS A 137 -12.14 7.36 -8.95
C LYS A 137 -12.69 7.42 -7.52
N PRO A 138 -13.31 8.52 -7.10
CA PRO A 138 -14.03 8.54 -5.84
C PRO A 138 -15.21 7.57 -5.90
N HIS A 139 -15.41 6.77 -4.86
CA HIS A 139 -16.60 5.92 -4.75
C HIS A 139 -17.57 6.52 -3.73
N PRO A 140 -18.89 6.64 -4.04
CA PRO A 140 -19.84 7.29 -3.16
C PRO A 140 -19.88 6.73 -1.74
N LEU A 141 -19.73 5.42 -1.57
CA LEU A 141 -19.67 4.79 -0.25
C LEU A 141 -18.45 5.23 0.56
N VAL A 142 -17.28 5.32 -0.09
CA VAL A 142 -16.03 5.80 0.55
C VAL A 142 -16.19 7.24 1.03
N GLU A 143 -16.75 8.11 0.18
CA GLU A 143 -17.04 9.50 0.54
C GLU A 143 -18.01 9.58 1.72
N GLN A 144 -19.10 8.80 1.72
CA GLN A 144 -20.05 8.75 2.83
C GLN A 144 -19.44 8.26 4.14
N LEU A 145 -18.51 7.29 4.09
CA LEU A 145 -17.81 6.83 5.29
C LEU A 145 -16.95 7.95 5.87
N LEU A 146 -16.18 8.64 5.02
CA LEU A 146 -15.32 9.75 5.43
C LEU A 146 -16.13 10.93 6.00
N ASP A 147 -17.24 11.31 5.35
CA ASP A 147 -18.12 12.38 5.81
C ASP A 147 -18.73 12.10 7.19
N LYS A 148 -18.94 10.83 7.52
CA LYS A 148 -19.43 10.38 8.83
C LYS A 148 -18.30 10.16 9.86
N GLY A 149 -17.04 10.38 9.47
CA GLY A 149 -15.88 10.17 10.33
C GLY A 149 -15.46 8.71 10.50
N TYR A 150 -15.93 7.81 9.63
CA TYR A 150 -15.54 6.40 9.63
C TYR A 150 -14.23 6.24 8.84
N ASN A 151 -13.11 6.33 9.56
CA ASN A 151 -11.76 6.27 8.99
C ASN A 151 -11.08 4.89 9.11
N GLY A 152 -11.85 3.84 9.35
CA GLY A 152 -11.34 2.50 9.65
C GLY A 152 -10.96 2.33 11.11
N ASN A 153 -9.94 1.49 11.38
CA ASN A 153 -9.50 1.15 12.75
C ASN A 153 -8.97 2.34 13.57
N LYS A 154 -8.72 3.47 12.94
CA LYS A 154 -8.31 4.71 13.61
C LYS A 154 -9.48 5.50 14.18
N GLY A 155 -10.71 5.16 13.80
CA GLY A 155 -11.94 5.85 14.17
C GLY A 155 -12.99 4.89 14.75
N PRO A 156 -14.25 5.28 14.73
CA PRO A 156 -15.35 4.45 15.25
C PRO A 156 -15.68 3.24 14.38
N GLY A 157 -15.01 3.09 13.23
CA GLY A 157 -15.17 2.02 12.26
C GLY A 157 -14.82 2.47 10.86
N GLY A 158 -15.06 1.63 9.88
CA GLY A 158 -14.88 1.87 8.46
C GLY A 158 -15.87 1.04 7.65
N PHE A 159 -15.37 0.20 6.75
CA PHE A 159 -16.18 -0.83 6.08
C PHE A 159 -16.67 -1.88 7.08
N TYR A 160 -15.91 -2.09 8.15
CA TYR A 160 -16.29 -2.92 9.29
C TYR A 160 -16.48 -2.05 10.54
N GLN A 161 -17.43 -2.47 11.36
CA GLN A 161 -17.61 -1.89 12.68
C GLN A 161 -17.26 -2.94 13.74
N THR A 162 -16.28 -2.65 14.58
CA THR A 162 -15.96 -3.52 15.71
C THR A 162 -16.94 -3.25 16.84
N THR A 163 -17.85 -4.16 17.10
CA THR A 163 -18.66 -4.14 18.31
C THR A 163 -17.87 -4.83 19.41
N ILE A 164 -17.46 -4.08 20.44
CA ILE A 164 -16.92 -4.68 21.66
C ILE A 164 -18.11 -5.33 22.36
N VAL A 165 -18.22 -6.65 22.28
CA VAL A 165 -19.11 -7.40 23.15
C VAL A 165 -18.39 -7.48 24.49
N GLU A 166 -18.83 -6.71 25.49
CA GLU A 166 -18.38 -6.92 26.85
C GLU A 166 -18.81 -8.33 27.25
N GLY A 167 -17.82 -9.22 27.32
CA GLY A 167 -18.02 -10.58 27.80
C GLY A 167 -18.22 -10.56 29.32
N ASP A 168 -19.23 -11.28 29.78
CA ASP A 168 -19.44 -11.66 31.19
C ASP A 168 -18.22 -12.39 31.79
#